data_0cc13ab96f646158df864154ee1ccb64
#
_entry.id   0cc13ab96f646158df864154ee1ccb64
#
_cell.length_a   1.000
_cell.length_b   1.000
_cell.length_c   1.000
_cell.angle_alpha   90.00
_cell.angle_beta   90.00
_cell.angle_gamma   90.00
#
_symmetry.space_group_name_H-M   'P 1'
#
loop_
_entity.id
_entity.type
_entity.pdbx_description
1 polymer ?
#
loop_
_entity_poly.entity_id
_entity_poly.type
_entity_poly.pdbx_seq_one_letter_code
_entity_poly.pdbx_strand_id
1 'polypeptide(L)'
;MMTSTTIPTTTVRTFPATSSAGSDAPTSAPLSTDHLASTGLTELNSAAGLLTRVDRKYLVPLERAQDLVNGLTPDARVLDIDGRRRFSYASTYFDTPGLEAFMLAARKRRRRFKVRTRTYLDTGLCFLEVKTRGARGTTVKRRMGYHPDDASRLTGPGRAFVAACLASTGVTGPAAAREIAAALRPVLATTYERTTLHLPDAEARATIDTTLTWQRLTPGARTRAAAVTAGAPQALRPARLTAAINDGEPVAVAGVAVVETKNPATPSPADRALWDAGHRPTRISKYATGMALLHPELPANRWYRTLTHELADLFGTDRSSLESIGATRTTTSAA
;
A
#
# COMPACT_ATOMS: atom_id res chain seq x y z
N MET A 1 14.41 16.75 42.23
CA MET A 1 12.94 16.87 42.18
C MET A 1 12.49 16.47 40.78
N MET A 2 12.01 15.24 40.62
CA MET A 2 11.50 14.74 39.36
C MET A 2 9.97 14.85 39.41
N THR A 3 9.39 15.61 38.51
CA THR A 3 7.94 15.75 38.36
C THR A 3 7.43 14.65 37.45
N SER A 4 6.63 13.76 38.03
CA SER A 4 5.92 12.69 37.30
C SER A 4 4.69 13.28 36.62
N THR A 5 4.62 13.19 35.31
CA THR A 5 3.45 13.62 34.51
C THR A 5 2.54 12.41 34.27
N THR A 6 1.40 12.44 34.94
CA THR A 6 0.32 11.44 34.84
C THR A 6 -0.44 11.63 33.52
N ILE A 7 -0.57 10.58 32.73
CA ILE A 7 -1.35 10.55 31.49
C ILE A 7 -2.82 10.23 31.84
N PRO A 8 -3.82 10.99 31.34
CA PRO A 8 -5.21 10.70 31.64
C PRO A 8 -5.73 9.48 30.86
N THR A 9 -6.43 8.62 31.57
CA THR A 9 -7.15 7.45 31.03
C THR A 9 -8.40 7.90 30.25
N THR A 10 -8.43 7.63 28.96
CA THR A 10 -9.60 7.94 28.12
C THR A 10 -10.57 6.76 28.11
N THR A 11 -11.79 7.01 28.56
CA THR A 11 -12.91 6.06 28.60
C THR A 11 -13.38 5.74 27.17
N VAL A 12 -13.37 4.47 26.80
CA VAL A 12 -13.89 3.97 25.52
C VAL A 12 -15.42 3.93 25.57
N ARG A 13 -16.08 4.67 24.71
CA ARG A 13 -17.53 4.57 24.46
C ARG A 13 -17.83 3.45 23.46
N THR A 14 -18.58 2.47 23.88
CA THR A 14 -19.14 1.39 23.06
C THR A 14 -20.35 1.88 22.27
N PHE A 15 -20.37 1.65 20.96
CA PHE A 15 -21.53 1.90 20.10
C PHE A 15 -22.20 0.58 19.72
N PRO A 16 -23.55 0.52 19.68
CA PRO A 16 -24.27 -0.69 19.32
C PRO A 16 -24.21 -0.98 17.82
N ALA A 17 -24.09 -2.26 17.47
CA ALA A 17 -24.14 -2.75 16.11
C ALA A 17 -25.59 -2.73 15.59
N THR A 18 -25.82 -2.05 14.47
CA THR A 18 -27.08 -2.18 13.70
C THR A 18 -26.85 -3.16 12.55
N SER A 19 -27.65 -4.23 12.56
CA SER A 19 -27.73 -5.20 11.47
C SER A 19 -28.56 -4.63 10.33
N SER A 20 -28.05 -4.66 9.10
CA SER A 20 -28.87 -4.52 7.89
C SER A 20 -28.51 -5.65 6.92
N ALA A 21 -29.53 -6.38 6.54
CA ALA A 21 -29.49 -7.53 5.62
C ALA A 21 -29.43 -7.08 4.16
N GLY A 22 -28.71 -7.86 3.35
CA GLY A 22 -29.06 -8.14 1.95
C GLY A 22 -28.32 -7.37 0.87
N SER A 23 -27.28 -7.99 0.28
CA SER A 23 -27.18 -8.18 -1.19
C SER A 23 -26.02 -9.12 -1.50
N ASP A 24 -26.33 -10.24 -2.15
CA ASP A 24 -25.39 -11.27 -2.61
C ASP A 24 -24.52 -10.75 -3.78
N ALA A 25 -23.26 -10.42 -3.47
CA ALA A 25 -22.18 -10.45 -4.43
C ALA A 25 -21.19 -11.53 -3.94
N PRO A 26 -20.48 -12.28 -4.79
CA PRO A 26 -19.55 -13.30 -4.34
C PRO A 26 -18.41 -12.62 -3.58
N THR A 27 -18.59 -12.50 -2.29
CA THR A 27 -17.54 -12.07 -1.36
C THR A 27 -16.63 -13.26 -1.23
N SER A 28 -15.48 -13.24 -1.88
CA SER A 28 -14.45 -14.25 -1.63
C SER A 28 -14.20 -14.30 -0.12
N ALA A 29 -14.25 -15.50 0.44
CA ALA A 29 -14.06 -15.71 1.87
C ALA A 29 -12.78 -14.98 2.35
N PRO A 30 -12.79 -14.38 3.53
CA PRO A 30 -11.61 -13.75 4.10
C PRO A 30 -10.49 -14.78 4.27
N LEU A 31 -9.23 -14.34 4.17
CA LEU A 31 -8.07 -15.18 4.39
C LEU A 31 -8.13 -15.84 5.79
N SER A 32 -8.23 -17.18 5.86
CA SER A 32 -8.23 -17.92 7.12
C SER A 32 -6.80 -18.16 7.60
N THR A 33 -6.58 -17.95 8.90
CA THR A 33 -5.31 -18.18 9.59
C THR A 33 -5.50 -18.90 10.92
N ASP A 34 -6.66 -19.55 11.12
CA ASP A 34 -7.08 -20.09 12.42
C ASP A 34 -6.17 -21.23 12.89
N HIS A 35 -5.58 -21.96 11.95
CA HIS A 35 -4.65 -23.06 12.22
C HIS A 35 -3.23 -22.60 12.62
N LEU A 36 -2.91 -21.30 12.41
CA LEU A 36 -1.58 -20.77 12.76
C LEU A 36 -1.53 -20.33 14.22
N ALA A 37 -0.41 -20.60 14.89
CA ALA A 37 -0.12 -20.03 16.20
C ALA A 37 -0.03 -18.51 16.13
N SER A 38 -0.38 -17.83 17.21
CA SER A 38 -0.31 -16.37 17.28
C SER A 38 1.10 -15.87 17.67
N THR A 39 1.43 -14.65 17.25
CA THR A 39 2.59 -13.87 17.72
C THR A 39 2.15 -12.46 18.05
N GLY A 40 2.72 -11.89 19.11
CA GLY A 40 2.43 -10.50 19.50
C GLY A 40 3.26 -9.47 18.73
N LEU A 41 2.82 -8.21 18.77
CA LEU A 41 3.49 -7.12 18.07
C LEU A 41 4.93 -6.88 18.59
N THR A 42 5.17 -7.08 19.90
CA THR A 42 6.50 -6.91 20.51
C THR A 42 7.47 -7.96 19.98
N GLU A 43 7.08 -9.23 19.96
CA GLU A 43 7.87 -10.32 19.41
C GLU A 43 8.17 -10.10 17.92
N LEU A 44 7.16 -9.75 17.15
CA LEU A 44 7.30 -9.46 15.73
C LEU A 44 8.26 -8.30 15.45
N ASN A 45 8.28 -7.26 16.30
CA ASN A 45 9.16 -6.11 16.15
C ASN A 45 10.60 -6.42 16.58
N SER A 46 10.81 -7.22 17.63
CA SER A 46 12.15 -7.65 18.05
C SER A 46 12.83 -8.51 16.98
N ALA A 47 12.10 -9.41 16.35
CA ALA A 47 12.59 -10.21 15.22
C ALA A 47 12.81 -9.38 13.94
N ALA A 48 12.18 -8.20 13.83
CA ALA A 48 12.29 -7.33 12.65
C ALA A 48 13.56 -6.47 12.58
N GLY A 49 14.51 -6.63 13.52
CA GLY A 49 15.77 -5.88 13.59
C GLY A 49 16.77 -6.13 12.46
N LEU A 50 16.40 -6.89 11.44
CA LEU A 50 17.22 -7.16 10.27
C LEU A 50 17.55 -5.87 9.51
N LEU A 51 18.80 -5.40 9.67
CA LEU A 51 19.32 -4.19 9.03
C LEU A 51 19.49 -4.37 7.52
N THR A 52 19.79 -5.60 7.06
CA THR A 52 19.94 -5.94 5.64
C THR A 52 18.93 -7.01 5.27
N ARG A 53 17.95 -6.63 4.44
CA ARG A 53 16.89 -7.53 3.99
C ARG A 53 16.53 -7.31 2.53
N VAL A 54 16.02 -8.36 1.92
CA VAL A 54 15.42 -8.34 0.59
C VAL A 54 13.91 -8.31 0.72
N ASP A 55 13.29 -7.30 0.15
CA ASP A 55 11.84 -7.17 0.06
C ASP A 55 11.39 -7.67 -1.32
N ARG A 56 10.60 -8.75 -1.40
CA ARG A 56 9.96 -9.23 -2.64
C ARG A 56 8.47 -9.01 -2.55
N LYS A 57 7.83 -8.79 -3.69
CA LYS A 57 6.39 -8.58 -3.78
C LYS A 57 5.82 -9.47 -4.86
N TYR A 58 4.66 -10.01 -4.58
CA TYR A 58 3.91 -10.89 -5.47
C TYR A 58 2.49 -10.37 -5.56
N LEU A 59 1.90 -10.52 -6.73
CA LEU A 59 0.47 -10.33 -6.95
C LEU A 59 -0.07 -11.72 -7.29
N VAL A 60 -0.99 -12.21 -6.48
CA VAL A 60 -1.49 -13.59 -6.61
C VAL A 60 -3.00 -13.64 -6.43
N PRO A 61 -3.71 -14.59 -7.04
CA PRO A 61 -5.10 -14.86 -6.69
C PRO A 61 -5.27 -15.11 -5.18
N LEU A 62 -6.39 -14.69 -4.62
CA LEU A 62 -6.63 -14.82 -3.18
C LEU A 62 -6.60 -16.28 -2.71
N GLU A 63 -7.09 -17.21 -3.54
CA GLU A 63 -6.99 -18.64 -3.30
C GLU A 63 -5.54 -19.11 -3.16
N ARG A 64 -4.63 -18.61 -4.00
CA ARG A 64 -3.20 -18.92 -3.93
C ARG A 64 -2.53 -18.31 -2.69
N ALA A 65 -3.02 -17.16 -2.22
CA ALA A 65 -2.59 -16.61 -0.94
C ALA A 65 -3.06 -17.50 0.23
N GLN A 66 -4.25 -18.11 0.13
CA GLN A 66 -4.74 -19.07 1.11
C GLN A 66 -3.94 -20.38 1.05
N ASP A 67 -3.65 -20.91 -0.15
CA ASP A 67 -2.79 -22.10 -0.32
C ASP A 67 -1.41 -21.85 0.30
N LEU A 68 -0.83 -20.68 0.09
CA LEU A 68 0.42 -20.27 0.73
C LEU A 68 0.32 -20.36 2.25
N VAL A 69 -0.72 -19.79 2.85
CA VAL A 69 -0.93 -19.81 4.31
C VAL A 69 -1.07 -21.23 4.84
N ASN A 70 -1.84 -22.07 4.14
CA ASN A 70 -2.07 -23.46 4.52
C ASN A 70 -0.82 -24.34 4.41
N GLY A 71 0.08 -24.01 3.47
CA GLY A 71 1.32 -24.76 3.22
C GLY A 71 2.55 -24.25 3.97
N LEU A 72 2.39 -23.28 4.88
CA LEU A 72 3.52 -22.78 5.68
C LEU A 72 3.99 -23.85 6.69
N THR A 73 5.25 -23.70 7.08
CA THR A 73 5.89 -24.55 8.10
C THR A 73 5.18 -24.45 9.46
N PRO A 74 5.25 -25.50 10.31
CA PRO A 74 4.56 -25.50 11.62
C PRO A 74 5.00 -24.37 12.59
N ASP A 75 6.20 -23.80 12.38
CA ASP A 75 6.73 -22.69 13.17
C ASP A 75 6.12 -21.34 12.76
N ALA A 76 5.43 -21.28 11.61
CA ALA A 76 4.81 -20.05 11.14
C ALA A 76 3.74 -19.55 12.12
N ARG A 77 3.76 -18.24 12.36
CA ARG A 77 2.85 -17.57 13.28
C ARG A 77 2.16 -16.40 12.60
N VAL A 78 0.96 -16.08 13.05
CA VAL A 78 0.22 -14.91 12.60
C VAL A 78 0.19 -13.84 13.69
N LEU A 79 0.39 -12.59 13.30
CA LEU A 79 0.21 -11.46 14.21
C LEU A 79 -1.22 -11.42 14.72
N ASP A 80 -1.35 -11.50 16.05
CA ASP A 80 -2.61 -11.39 16.75
C ASP A 80 -2.53 -10.25 17.76
N ILE A 81 -3.48 -9.34 17.72
CA ILE A 81 -3.63 -8.27 18.69
C ILE A 81 -5.09 -8.29 19.15
N ASP A 82 -5.31 -8.64 20.39
CA ASP A 82 -6.63 -8.72 21.01
C ASP A 82 -7.62 -9.61 20.23
N GLY A 83 -7.16 -10.78 19.75
CA GLY A 83 -7.93 -11.73 18.96
C GLY A 83 -8.11 -11.31 17.49
N ARG A 84 -7.51 -10.24 17.06
CA ARG A 84 -7.57 -9.74 15.68
C ARG A 84 -6.30 -10.11 14.93
N ARG A 85 -6.46 -10.77 13.79
CA ARG A 85 -5.38 -11.24 12.91
C ARG A 85 -5.33 -10.52 11.56
N ARG A 86 -6.32 -9.67 11.30
CA ARG A 86 -6.47 -8.89 10.08
C ARG A 86 -6.72 -7.43 10.45
N PHE A 87 -5.92 -6.55 9.90
CA PHE A 87 -5.90 -5.13 10.25
C PHE A 87 -6.19 -4.26 9.04
N SER A 88 -7.05 -3.27 9.22
CA SER A 88 -7.48 -2.38 8.15
C SER A 88 -6.62 -1.12 8.08
N TYR A 89 -6.23 -0.75 6.87
CA TYR A 89 -5.35 0.38 6.59
C TYR A 89 -5.98 1.32 5.58
N ALA A 90 -5.86 2.63 5.84
CA ALA A 90 -6.05 3.66 4.84
C ALA A 90 -4.74 4.43 4.64
N SER A 91 -4.46 4.87 3.41
CA SER A 91 -3.31 5.73 3.13
C SER A 91 -3.68 6.78 2.09
N THR A 92 -3.30 8.03 2.34
CA THR A 92 -3.34 9.10 1.35
C THR A 92 -1.92 9.38 0.88
N TYR A 93 -1.69 9.30 -0.43
CA TYR A 93 -0.41 9.64 -1.04
C TYR A 93 -0.40 11.08 -1.53
N PHE A 94 0.74 11.73 -1.34
CA PHE A 94 0.94 13.12 -1.72
C PHE A 94 2.02 13.22 -2.80
N ASP A 95 1.75 14.06 -3.79
CA ASP A 95 2.71 14.40 -4.84
C ASP A 95 2.56 15.86 -5.28
N THR A 96 3.54 16.38 -6.01
CA THR A 96 3.48 17.69 -6.60
C THR A 96 2.46 17.77 -7.75
N PRO A 97 2.03 18.96 -8.19
CA PRO A 97 1.18 19.09 -9.38
C PRO A 97 1.74 18.41 -10.62
N GLY A 98 3.06 18.39 -10.79
CA GLY A 98 3.75 17.70 -11.89
C GLY A 98 4.01 16.21 -11.63
N LEU A 99 3.46 15.62 -10.53
CA LEU A 99 3.63 14.22 -10.15
C LEU A 99 5.11 13.81 -10.06
N GLU A 100 5.93 14.63 -9.44
CA GLU A 100 7.38 14.45 -9.40
C GLU A 100 7.79 13.12 -8.75
N ALA A 101 7.19 12.74 -7.62
CA ALA A 101 7.50 11.48 -6.96
C ALA A 101 7.13 10.25 -7.83
N PHE A 102 6.01 10.34 -8.57
CA PHE A 102 5.62 9.33 -9.54
C PHE A 102 6.60 9.28 -10.71
N MET A 103 6.92 10.42 -11.32
CA MET A 103 7.81 10.50 -12.48
C MET A 103 9.22 10.02 -12.17
N LEU A 104 9.76 10.36 -10.98
CA LEU A 104 11.04 9.84 -10.50
C LEU A 104 11.01 8.30 -10.37
N ALA A 105 9.90 7.73 -9.90
CA ALA A 105 9.73 6.29 -9.80
C ALA A 105 9.57 5.62 -11.17
N ALA A 106 8.77 6.17 -12.06
CA ALA A 106 8.53 5.67 -13.42
C ALA A 106 9.81 5.65 -14.26
N ARG A 107 10.61 6.72 -14.19
CA ARG A 107 11.90 6.86 -14.88
C ARG A 107 13.06 6.18 -14.18
N LYS A 108 12.82 5.36 -13.14
CA LYS A 108 13.84 4.62 -12.36
C LYS A 108 14.94 5.50 -11.77
N ARG A 109 14.66 6.78 -11.48
CA ARG A 109 15.66 7.70 -10.94
C ARG A 109 16.20 7.17 -9.62
N ARG A 110 17.53 7.31 -9.41
CA ARG A 110 18.18 6.85 -8.19
C ARG A 110 17.72 7.64 -6.97
N ARG A 111 17.72 8.97 -7.05
CA ARG A 111 17.15 9.86 -6.05
C ARG A 111 15.65 9.95 -6.27
N ARG A 112 14.86 9.51 -5.30
CA ARG A 112 13.41 9.53 -5.38
C ARG A 112 12.80 9.49 -4.00
N PHE A 113 11.56 9.89 -3.92
CA PHE A 113 10.82 9.91 -2.65
C PHE A 113 9.40 9.41 -2.83
N LYS A 114 8.71 9.22 -1.68
CA LYS A 114 7.30 8.92 -1.58
C LYS A 114 6.81 9.45 -0.25
N VAL A 115 5.69 10.18 -0.27
CA VAL A 115 5.06 10.77 0.93
C VAL A 115 3.66 10.23 1.04
N ARG A 116 3.27 9.81 2.24
CA ARG A 116 1.90 9.41 2.53
C ARG A 116 1.57 9.62 4.00
N THR A 117 0.30 9.79 4.30
CA THR A 117 -0.26 9.42 5.60
C THR A 117 -0.66 7.95 5.58
N ARG A 118 -0.65 7.33 6.75
CA ARG A 118 -1.19 5.99 6.95
C ARG A 118 -1.96 5.96 8.25
N THR A 119 -3.23 5.60 8.15
CA THR A 119 -4.11 5.37 9.29
C THR A 119 -4.31 3.87 9.48
N TYR A 120 -4.17 3.42 10.72
CA TYR A 120 -4.53 2.10 11.19
C TYR A 120 -5.98 2.21 11.65
N LEU A 121 -6.93 1.76 10.84
CA LEU A 121 -8.36 2.03 11.06
C LEU A 121 -8.88 1.39 12.34
N ASP A 122 -8.28 0.28 12.74
CA ASP A 122 -8.67 -0.47 13.95
C ASP A 122 -8.30 0.26 15.25
N THR A 123 -7.26 1.09 15.23
CA THR A 123 -6.75 1.80 16.43
C THR A 123 -6.86 3.31 16.32
N GLY A 124 -7.21 3.84 15.15
CA GLY A 124 -7.22 5.28 14.86
C GLY A 124 -5.83 5.92 14.78
N LEU A 125 -4.73 5.16 14.97
CA LEU A 125 -3.38 5.70 14.88
C LEU A 125 -3.08 6.16 13.45
N CYS A 126 -2.54 7.37 13.31
CA CYS A 126 -2.12 7.92 12.03
C CYS A 126 -0.66 8.36 12.06
N PHE A 127 0.03 8.17 10.95
CA PHE A 127 1.43 8.57 10.76
C PHE A 127 1.63 9.23 9.40
N LEU A 128 2.38 10.32 9.37
CA LEU A 128 2.98 10.83 8.14
C LEU A 128 4.29 10.07 7.89
N GLU A 129 4.39 9.39 6.76
CA GLU A 129 5.52 8.57 6.37
C GLU A 129 6.22 9.15 5.14
N VAL A 130 7.53 9.32 5.22
CA VAL A 130 8.39 9.70 4.09
C VAL A 130 9.37 8.57 3.83
N LYS A 131 9.33 8.04 2.60
CA LYS A 131 10.28 7.04 2.12
C LYS A 131 11.15 7.68 1.05
N THR A 132 12.45 7.70 1.28
CA THR A 132 13.43 8.27 0.35
C THR A 132 14.41 7.20 -0.12
N ARG A 133 14.97 7.41 -1.29
CA ARG A 133 16.16 6.70 -1.76
C ARG A 133 17.16 7.76 -2.22
N GLY A 134 18.23 7.92 -1.46
CA GLY A 134 19.25 8.92 -1.70
C GLY A 134 20.34 8.48 -2.67
N ALA A 135 21.41 9.29 -2.75
CA ALA A 135 22.52 9.09 -3.69
C ALA A 135 23.22 7.74 -3.56
N ARG A 136 23.37 7.23 -2.33
CA ARG A 136 24.02 5.92 -2.04
C ARG A 136 23.11 4.72 -2.31
N GLY A 137 21.88 4.93 -2.83
CA GLY A 137 20.93 3.86 -3.11
C GLY A 137 20.22 3.29 -1.88
N THR A 138 20.58 3.71 -0.69
CA THR A 138 19.93 3.30 0.57
C THR A 138 18.51 3.85 0.64
N THR A 139 17.57 2.98 1.00
CA THR A 139 16.20 3.38 1.25
C THR A 139 16.03 3.73 2.73
N VAL A 140 15.60 4.95 3.01
CA VAL A 140 15.31 5.44 4.35
C VAL A 140 13.81 5.66 4.49
N LYS A 141 13.23 5.15 5.56
CA LYS A 141 11.84 5.42 5.96
C LYS A 141 11.85 6.20 7.27
N ARG A 142 11.19 7.35 7.26
CA ARG A 142 10.93 8.15 8.46
C ARG A 142 9.44 8.32 8.65
N ARG A 143 9.01 8.39 9.90
CA ARG A 143 7.61 8.64 10.25
C ARG A 143 7.52 9.60 11.42
N MET A 144 6.44 10.37 11.47
CA MET A 144 6.01 11.15 12.62
C MET A 144 4.55 10.84 12.93
N GLY A 145 4.16 10.93 14.21
CA GLY A 145 2.75 10.87 14.61
C GLY A 145 1.95 11.94 13.88
N TYR A 146 0.73 11.62 13.48
CA TYR A 146 -0.13 12.54 12.74
C TYR A 146 -1.56 12.44 13.24
N HIS A 147 -2.30 13.55 13.23
CA HIS A 147 -3.69 13.50 13.66
C HIS A 147 -4.54 12.82 12.57
N PRO A 148 -5.46 11.90 12.91
CA PRO A 148 -6.30 11.22 11.93
C PRO A 148 -7.13 12.17 11.05
N ASP A 149 -7.61 13.29 11.62
CA ASP A 149 -8.36 14.30 10.87
C ASP A 149 -7.50 15.04 9.81
N ASP A 150 -6.18 14.99 9.95
CA ASP A 150 -5.24 15.52 9.00
C ASP A 150 -4.77 14.49 7.96
N ALA A 151 -5.31 13.25 7.99
CA ALA A 151 -4.86 12.16 7.13
C ALA A 151 -4.92 12.50 5.63
N SER A 152 -5.82 13.39 5.23
CA SER A 152 -5.99 13.80 3.81
C SER A 152 -5.26 15.10 3.42
N ARG A 153 -4.50 15.71 4.34
CA ARG A 153 -3.80 16.99 4.10
C ARG A 153 -2.43 17.04 4.76
N LEU A 154 -1.55 17.91 4.27
CA LEU A 154 -0.28 18.19 4.93
C LEU A 154 -0.37 19.50 5.72
N THR A 155 -0.17 19.40 7.02
CA THR A 155 -0.08 20.55 7.96
C THR A 155 1.27 21.24 7.81
N GLY A 156 1.42 22.44 8.38
CA GLY A 156 2.70 23.15 8.43
C GLY A 156 3.84 22.29 8.99
N PRO A 157 3.70 21.71 10.20
CA PRO A 157 4.68 20.77 10.75
C PRO A 157 4.93 19.55 9.86
N GLY A 158 3.89 19.00 9.21
CA GLY A 158 4.02 17.89 8.26
C GLY A 158 4.89 18.26 7.05
N ARG A 159 4.70 19.44 6.48
CA ARG A 159 5.53 19.95 5.36
C ARG A 159 6.98 20.16 5.79
N ALA A 160 7.21 20.73 6.96
CA ALA A 160 8.55 20.89 7.51
C ALA A 160 9.26 19.55 7.70
N PHE A 161 8.55 18.54 8.24
CA PHE A 161 9.07 17.18 8.36
C PHE A 161 9.44 16.56 7.01
N VAL A 162 8.57 16.69 6.00
CA VAL A 162 8.87 16.21 4.64
C VAL A 162 10.11 16.88 4.08
N ALA A 163 10.20 18.21 4.14
CA ALA A 163 11.35 18.97 3.64
C ALA A 163 12.66 18.52 4.31
N ALA A 164 12.65 18.36 5.65
CA ALA A 164 13.81 17.87 6.40
C ALA A 164 14.22 16.45 5.96
N CYS A 165 13.24 15.55 5.71
CA CYS A 165 13.53 14.21 5.22
C CYS A 165 14.17 14.21 3.82
N LEU A 166 13.67 15.02 2.90
CA LEU A 166 14.20 15.13 1.52
C LEU A 166 15.62 15.68 1.51
N ALA A 167 15.88 16.74 2.27
CA ALA A 167 17.19 17.36 2.36
C ALA A 167 18.23 16.44 3.02
N SER A 168 17.92 15.91 4.21
CA SER A 168 18.86 15.10 5.00
C SER A 168 19.25 13.76 4.34
N THR A 169 18.43 13.24 3.44
CA THR A 169 18.73 12.01 2.69
C THR A 169 19.35 12.27 1.31
N GLY A 170 19.60 13.54 0.96
CA GLY A 170 20.22 13.92 -0.30
C GLY A 170 19.36 13.64 -1.53
N VAL A 171 18.03 13.62 -1.36
CA VAL A 171 17.11 13.57 -2.52
C VAL A 171 17.23 14.86 -3.30
N THR A 172 17.23 16.01 -2.61
CA THR A 172 17.44 17.33 -3.18
C THR A 172 18.06 18.28 -2.15
N GLY A 173 18.43 19.50 -2.56
CA GLY A 173 18.92 20.55 -1.66
C GLY A 173 17.83 21.13 -0.76
N PRO A 174 18.20 21.84 0.34
CA PRO A 174 17.23 22.32 1.33
C PRO A 174 16.17 23.29 0.78
N ALA A 175 16.52 24.18 -0.15
CA ALA A 175 15.57 25.12 -0.76
C ALA A 175 14.52 24.36 -1.59
N ALA A 176 14.96 23.54 -2.54
CA ALA A 176 14.07 22.73 -3.37
C ALA A 176 13.26 21.72 -2.55
N ALA A 177 13.79 21.20 -1.43
CA ALA A 177 13.04 20.35 -0.52
C ALA A 177 11.85 21.06 0.11
N ARG A 178 12.00 22.35 0.47
CA ARG A 178 10.90 23.18 0.97
C ARG A 178 9.87 23.48 -0.11
N GLU A 179 10.31 23.79 -1.33
CA GLU A 179 9.41 24.03 -2.49
C GLU A 179 8.58 22.78 -2.81
N ILE A 180 9.24 21.61 -2.91
CA ILE A 180 8.54 20.34 -3.11
C ILE A 180 7.52 20.10 -1.99
N ALA A 181 7.92 20.22 -0.73
CA ALA A 181 7.03 19.99 0.40
C ALA A 181 5.83 20.96 0.43
N ALA A 182 6.03 22.21 0.03
CA ALA A 182 4.97 23.20 -0.10
C ALA A 182 3.98 22.86 -1.23
N ALA A 183 4.48 22.32 -2.35
CA ALA A 183 3.69 21.96 -3.51
C ALA A 183 2.93 20.65 -3.39
N LEU A 184 3.26 19.77 -2.39
CA LEU A 184 2.60 18.49 -2.21
C LEU A 184 1.10 18.65 -1.94
N ARG A 185 0.31 17.84 -2.63
CA ARG A 185 -1.15 17.72 -2.49
C ARG A 185 -1.57 16.25 -2.52
N PRO A 186 -2.73 15.88 -1.95
CA PRO A 186 -3.23 14.51 -2.05
C PRO A 186 -3.56 14.17 -3.51
N VAL A 187 -3.13 12.99 -3.97
CA VAL A 187 -3.32 12.54 -5.36
C VAL A 187 -3.93 11.15 -5.46
N LEU A 188 -3.76 10.32 -4.43
CA LEU A 188 -4.26 8.94 -4.43
C LEU A 188 -4.60 8.51 -3.00
N ALA A 189 -5.77 7.92 -2.81
CA ALA A 189 -6.11 7.17 -1.61
C ALA A 189 -6.03 5.67 -1.89
N THR A 190 -5.71 4.89 -0.85
CA THR A 190 -5.75 3.42 -0.90
C THR A 190 -6.26 2.88 0.41
N THR A 191 -7.07 1.81 0.34
CA THR A 191 -7.43 1.01 1.51
C THR A 191 -7.05 -0.44 1.25
N TYR A 192 -6.82 -1.21 2.30
CA TYR A 192 -6.57 -2.64 2.24
C TYR A 192 -6.61 -3.24 3.64
N GLU A 193 -6.85 -4.53 3.71
CA GLU A 193 -6.67 -5.32 4.92
C GLU A 193 -5.33 -6.04 4.87
N ARG A 194 -4.69 -6.20 6.00
CA ARG A 194 -3.39 -6.86 6.13
C ARG A 194 -3.38 -7.95 7.17
N THR A 195 -2.96 -9.12 6.76
CA THR A 195 -2.49 -10.20 7.62
C THR A 195 -0.97 -10.19 7.64
N THR A 196 -0.36 -10.34 8.81
CA THR A 196 1.10 -10.37 8.96
C THR A 196 1.52 -11.73 9.52
N LEU A 197 2.44 -12.39 8.82
CA LEU A 197 2.99 -13.69 9.17
C LEU A 197 4.44 -13.53 9.62
N HIS A 198 4.81 -14.25 10.66
CA HIS A 198 6.17 -14.38 11.16
C HIS A 198 6.65 -15.81 10.87
N LEU A 199 7.83 -15.95 10.33
CA LEU A 199 8.50 -17.20 9.98
C LEU A 199 9.82 -17.24 10.74
N PRO A 200 9.81 -17.64 12.02
CA PRO A 200 10.96 -17.51 12.92
C PRO A 200 12.21 -18.23 12.39
N ASP A 201 12.08 -19.49 11.99
CA ASP A 201 13.20 -20.33 11.54
C ASP A 201 13.89 -19.78 10.26
N ALA A 202 13.18 -18.97 9.49
CA ALA A 202 13.68 -18.32 8.30
C ALA A 202 14.10 -16.84 8.55
N GLU A 203 14.02 -16.36 9.78
CA GLU A 203 14.19 -14.94 10.13
C GLU A 203 13.39 -14.03 9.18
N ALA A 204 12.19 -14.48 8.79
CA ALA A 204 11.44 -13.84 7.74
C ALA A 204 10.07 -13.38 8.23
N ARG A 205 9.51 -12.42 7.51
CA ARG A 205 8.15 -11.95 7.67
C ARG A 205 7.47 -11.84 6.32
N ALA A 206 6.22 -12.28 6.25
CA ALA A 206 5.36 -12.00 5.11
C ALA A 206 4.17 -11.13 5.52
N THR A 207 3.71 -10.29 4.63
CA THR A 207 2.45 -9.57 4.78
C THR A 207 1.58 -9.87 3.57
N ILE A 208 0.31 -10.17 3.81
CA ILE A 208 -0.69 -10.44 2.79
C ILE A 208 -1.71 -9.32 2.86
N ASP A 209 -1.76 -8.50 1.82
CA ASP A 209 -2.70 -7.40 1.71
C ASP A 209 -3.84 -7.82 0.77
N THR A 210 -5.06 -7.81 1.28
CA THR A 210 -6.30 -8.16 0.59
C THR A 210 -7.22 -6.94 0.47
N THR A 211 -8.31 -7.04 -0.27
CA THR A 211 -9.31 -5.96 -0.43
C THR A 211 -8.70 -4.61 -0.83
N LEU A 212 -7.63 -4.66 -1.64
CA LEU A 212 -6.93 -3.44 -2.04
C LEU A 212 -7.83 -2.57 -2.93
N THR A 213 -7.94 -1.29 -2.56
CA THR A 213 -8.60 -0.28 -3.38
C THR A 213 -7.65 0.85 -3.75
N TRP A 214 -7.91 1.48 -4.89
CA TRP A 214 -7.31 2.74 -5.30
C TRP A 214 -8.40 3.76 -5.63
N GLN A 215 -8.24 4.98 -5.16
CA GLN A 215 -9.11 6.09 -5.48
C GLN A 215 -8.28 7.30 -5.91
N ARG A 216 -8.57 7.83 -7.09
CA ARG A 216 -7.99 9.08 -7.56
C ARG A 216 -8.51 10.24 -6.71
N LEU A 217 -7.62 11.12 -6.27
CA LEU A 217 -7.98 12.32 -5.54
C LEU A 217 -7.79 13.54 -6.45
N THR A 218 -8.90 14.25 -6.70
CA THR A 218 -8.88 15.50 -7.48
C THR A 218 -8.69 16.70 -6.53
N PRO A 219 -7.88 17.71 -6.88
CA PRO A 219 -7.74 18.90 -6.08
C PRO A 219 -9.11 19.60 -5.90
N GLY A 220 -9.47 19.88 -4.65
CA GLY A 220 -10.77 20.51 -4.32
C GLY A 220 -11.89 19.55 -3.97
N ALA A 221 -11.82 18.26 -4.26
CA ALA A 221 -12.74 17.28 -3.73
C ALA A 221 -12.47 17.11 -2.22
N ARG A 222 -13.48 17.42 -1.39
CA ARG A 222 -13.44 17.10 0.05
C ARG A 222 -13.51 15.59 0.16
N THR A 223 -12.37 14.95 0.38
CA THR A 223 -12.31 13.51 0.65
C THR A 223 -13.11 13.24 1.92
N ARG A 224 -14.26 12.61 1.80
CA ARG A 224 -14.95 12.00 2.93
C ARG A 224 -14.14 10.77 3.36
N ALA A 225 -13.01 10.98 4.04
CA ALA A 225 -12.24 9.90 4.64
C ALA A 225 -13.10 9.05 5.61
N ALA A 226 -14.23 9.61 6.09
CA ALA A 226 -15.18 8.94 6.96
C ALA A 226 -16.16 7.98 6.23
N ALA A 227 -16.24 7.98 4.91
CA ALA A 227 -17.21 7.14 4.17
C ALA A 227 -16.63 5.78 3.75
N VAL A 228 -15.35 5.53 3.96
CA VAL A 228 -14.70 4.26 3.56
C VAL A 228 -15.01 3.10 4.54
N THR A 229 -15.64 3.38 5.68
CA THR A 229 -15.99 2.37 6.68
C THR A 229 -17.39 1.75 6.48
N ALA A 230 -18.18 2.25 5.54
CA ALA A 230 -19.53 1.77 5.30
C ALA A 230 -19.66 1.17 3.88
N GLY A 231 -19.44 -0.12 3.77
CA GLY A 231 -19.77 -0.91 2.59
C GLY A 231 -18.56 -1.48 1.88
N ALA A 232 -18.51 -2.81 1.75
CA ALA A 232 -17.57 -3.48 0.88
C ALA A 232 -17.74 -2.95 -0.56
N PRO A 233 -16.66 -2.58 -1.26
CA PRO A 233 -16.79 -2.07 -2.63
C PRO A 233 -17.39 -3.15 -3.53
N GLN A 234 -18.42 -2.80 -4.28
CA GLN A 234 -19.01 -3.67 -5.30
C GLN A 234 -17.93 -4.08 -6.31
N ALA A 235 -17.83 -5.38 -6.62
CA ALA A 235 -16.96 -5.86 -7.69
C ALA A 235 -17.32 -5.14 -9.00
N LEU A 236 -16.39 -4.36 -9.54
CA LEU A 236 -16.61 -3.56 -10.74
C LEU A 236 -16.47 -4.42 -11.99
N ARG A 237 -17.49 -4.39 -12.85
CA ARG A 237 -17.38 -4.92 -14.22
C ARG A 237 -16.47 -4.01 -15.06
N PRO A 238 -15.80 -4.51 -16.12
CA PRO A 238 -14.84 -3.73 -16.93
C PRO A 238 -15.35 -2.37 -17.41
N ALA A 239 -16.60 -2.30 -17.86
CA ALA A 239 -17.21 -1.04 -18.29
C ALA A 239 -17.36 0.01 -17.17
N ARG A 240 -17.50 -0.45 -15.92
CA ARG A 240 -17.57 0.44 -14.75
C ARG A 240 -16.20 0.88 -14.28
N LEU A 241 -15.14 0.13 -14.58
CA LEU A 241 -13.77 0.54 -14.27
C LEU A 241 -13.41 1.87 -14.95
N THR A 242 -13.74 2.01 -16.24
CA THR A 242 -13.47 3.24 -16.98
C THR A 242 -14.26 4.42 -16.40
N ALA A 243 -15.54 4.23 -16.07
CA ALA A 243 -16.37 5.25 -15.44
C ALA A 243 -15.83 5.64 -14.05
N ALA A 244 -15.48 4.64 -13.21
CA ALA A 244 -14.90 4.88 -11.88
C ALA A 244 -13.58 5.66 -11.94
N ILE A 245 -12.73 5.40 -12.93
CA ILE A 245 -11.49 6.14 -13.16
C ILE A 245 -11.78 7.63 -13.45
N ASN A 246 -12.81 7.93 -14.21
CA ASN A 246 -13.18 9.28 -14.59
C ASN A 246 -13.86 10.05 -13.45
N ASP A 247 -14.66 9.36 -12.64
CA ASP A 247 -15.50 9.96 -11.59
C ASP A 247 -14.83 10.04 -10.21
N GLY A 248 -13.57 9.58 -10.09
CA GLY A 248 -12.87 9.51 -8.81
C GLY A 248 -13.39 8.45 -7.84
N GLU A 249 -14.23 7.54 -8.32
CA GLU A 249 -14.72 6.41 -7.54
C GLU A 249 -13.59 5.41 -7.19
N PRO A 250 -13.68 4.71 -6.04
CA PRO A 250 -12.69 3.71 -5.69
C PRO A 250 -12.69 2.53 -6.66
N VAL A 251 -11.52 2.16 -7.13
CA VAL A 251 -11.29 0.93 -7.93
C VAL A 251 -10.82 -0.17 -6.99
N ALA A 252 -11.61 -1.23 -6.85
CA ALA A 252 -11.30 -2.38 -6.03
C ALA A 252 -10.62 -3.47 -6.86
N VAL A 253 -9.59 -4.08 -6.27
CA VAL A 253 -8.91 -5.27 -6.80
C VAL A 253 -9.50 -6.49 -6.10
N ALA A 254 -10.59 -7.02 -6.67
CA ALA A 254 -11.25 -8.19 -6.11
C ALA A 254 -10.48 -9.47 -6.46
N GLY A 255 -10.55 -10.47 -5.57
CA GLY A 255 -9.98 -11.80 -5.82
C GLY A 255 -8.45 -11.89 -5.82
N VAL A 256 -7.74 -10.81 -5.42
CA VAL A 256 -6.27 -10.75 -5.47
C VAL A 256 -5.68 -10.30 -4.15
N ALA A 257 -4.52 -10.87 -3.85
CA ALA A 257 -3.69 -10.49 -2.72
C ALA A 257 -2.33 -9.96 -3.18
N VAL A 258 -1.81 -8.98 -2.44
CA VAL A 258 -0.41 -8.52 -2.55
C VAL A 258 0.38 -9.16 -1.41
N VAL A 259 1.21 -10.14 -1.73
CA VAL A 259 2.13 -10.75 -0.76
C VAL A 259 3.46 -10.00 -0.80
N GLU A 260 3.95 -9.57 0.35
CA GLU A 260 5.28 -8.97 0.49
C GLU A 260 6.11 -9.77 1.51
N THR A 261 7.17 -10.42 1.03
CA THR A 261 8.13 -11.12 1.89
C THR A 261 9.30 -10.22 2.23
N LYS A 262 9.79 -10.37 3.45
CA LYS A 262 10.95 -9.65 4.00
C LYS A 262 11.83 -10.65 4.72
N ASN A 263 13.01 -10.90 4.20
CA ASN A 263 13.93 -11.93 4.69
C ASN A 263 15.38 -11.54 4.40
N PRO A 264 16.35 -12.22 4.97
CA PRO A 264 17.75 -12.11 4.57
C PRO A 264 17.94 -12.37 3.06
N ALA A 265 19.16 -12.46 2.59
CA ALA A 265 19.44 -12.70 1.16
C ALA A 265 18.78 -13.99 0.65
N THR A 266 18.73 -15.02 1.49
CA THR A 266 18.12 -16.32 1.17
C THR A 266 16.60 -16.22 1.04
N PRO A 267 15.98 -16.79 0.01
CA PRO A 267 14.53 -16.84 -0.12
C PRO A 267 13.87 -17.58 1.05
N SER A 268 12.79 -17.00 1.58
CA SER A 268 12.00 -17.61 2.65
C SER A 268 11.20 -18.83 2.16
N PRO A 269 10.67 -19.68 3.05
CA PRO A 269 9.71 -20.72 2.69
C PRO A 269 8.52 -20.16 1.89
N ALA A 270 8.02 -18.98 2.26
CA ALA A 270 6.95 -18.31 1.53
C ALA A 270 7.36 -17.92 0.10
N ASP A 271 8.61 -17.46 -0.13
CA ASP A 271 9.10 -17.19 -1.47
C ASP A 271 9.16 -18.46 -2.32
N ARG A 272 9.69 -19.55 -1.75
CA ARG A 272 9.81 -20.84 -2.44
C ARG A 272 8.44 -21.40 -2.80
N ALA A 273 7.51 -21.45 -1.86
CA ALA A 273 6.13 -21.91 -2.11
C ALA A 273 5.45 -21.13 -3.25
N LEU A 274 5.62 -19.81 -3.28
CA LEU A 274 5.11 -18.98 -4.38
C LEU A 274 5.80 -19.31 -5.72
N TRP A 275 7.11 -19.57 -5.71
CA TRP A 275 7.85 -19.91 -6.92
C TRP A 275 7.47 -21.28 -7.47
N ASP A 276 7.25 -22.25 -6.59
CA ASP A 276 6.82 -23.61 -6.95
C ASP A 276 5.39 -23.59 -7.55
N ALA A 277 4.53 -22.67 -7.04
CA ALA A 277 3.22 -22.39 -7.60
C ALA A 277 3.25 -21.52 -8.87
N GLY A 278 4.43 -21.24 -9.45
CA GLY A 278 4.59 -20.47 -10.68
C GLY A 278 4.61 -18.94 -10.51
N HIS A 279 4.43 -18.41 -9.31
CA HIS A 279 4.43 -16.96 -9.06
C HIS A 279 5.85 -16.42 -8.89
N ARG A 280 6.17 -15.36 -9.60
CA ARG A 280 7.46 -14.67 -9.52
C ARG A 280 7.32 -13.27 -8.94
N PRO A 281 8.37 -12.71 -8.31
CA PRO A 281 8.34 -11.36 -7.77
C PRO A 281 7.97 -10.33 -8.85
N THR A 282 7.00 -9.49 -8.53
CA THR A 282 6.50 -8.45 -9.44
C THR A 282 6.84 -7.05 -8.93
N ARG A 283 6.77 -6.08 -9.83
CA ARG A 283 7.03 -4.67 -9.52
C ARG A 283 5.74 -3.96 -9.15
N ILE A 284 5.18 -4.29 -8.01
CA ILE A 284 3.98 -3.61 -7.52
C ILE A 284 4.32 -2.55 -6.47
N SER A 285 3.62 -1.43 -6.55
CA SER A 285 3.65 -0.33 -5.58
C SER A 285 2.25 0.25 -5.44
N LYS A 286 1.63 0.17 -4.27
CA LYS A 286 0.27 0.71 -4.07
C LYS A 286 0.11 2.13 -4.62
N TYR A 287 1.13 2.99 -4.46
CA TYR A 287 1.12 4.33 -5.06
C TYR A 287 1.29 4.32 -6.58
N ALA A 288 2.46 3.85 -7.05
CA ALA A 288 2.83 4.07 -8.43
C ALA A 288 2.08 3.15 -9.42
N THR A 289 1.68 1.96 -8.98
CA THR A 289 0.81 1.08 -9.79
C THR A 289 -0.61 1.64 -9.82
N GLY A 290 -1.15 2.11 -8.69
CA GLY A 290 -2.46 2.77 -8.65
C GLY A 290 -2.50 4.03 -9.52
N MET A 291 -1.47 4.88 -9.45
CA MET A 291 -1.37 6.06 -10.33
C MET A 291 -1.34 5.66 -11.81
N ALA A 292 -0.52 4.67 -12.17
CA ALA A 292 -0.43 4.21 -13.56
C ALA A 292 -1.72 3.56 -14.07
N LEU A 293 -2.49 2.92 -13.17
CA LEU A 293 -3.79 2.34 -13.49
C LEU A 293 -4.87 3.42 -13.69
N LEU A 294 -4.92 4.38 -12.75
CA LEU A 294 -5.96 5.42 -12.74
C LEU A 294 -5.68 6.60 -13.68
N HIS A 295 -4.49 6.66 -14.27
CA HIS A 295 -4.01 7.72 -15.13
C HIS A 295 -3.35 7.13 -16.39
N PRO A 296 -4.13 6.70 -17.40
CA PRO A 296 -3.61 6.08 -18.62
C PRO A 296 -2.61 6.96 -19.38
N GLU A 297 -2.72 8.28 -19.21
CA GLU A 297 -1.82 9.27 -19.81
C GLU A 297 -0.40 9.26 -19.21
N LEU A 298 -0.21 8.63 -18.05
CA LEU A 298 1.08 8.59 -17.38
C LEU A 298 1.99 7.47 -17.90
N PRO A 299 3.33 7.63 -17.81
CA PRO A 299 4.27 6.60 -18.25
C PRO A 299 4.19 5.34 -17.38
N ALA A 300 3.66 4.25 -17.96
CA ALA A 300 3.40 2.98 -17.28
C ALA A 300 4.44 1.87 -17.57
N ASN A 301 5.45 2.08 -18.44
CA ASN A 301 6.39 1.05 -18.91
C ASN A 301 7.01 0.19 -17.79
N ARG A 302 7.23 0.80 -16.61
CA ARG A 302 7.80 0.09 -15.47
C ARG A 302 6.85 -0.97 -14.88
N TRP A 303 5.56 -0.74 -14.98
CA TRP A 303 4.49 -1.57 -14.43
C TRP A 303 3.67 -2.22 -15.55
N TYR A 304 4.10 -2.08 -16.80
CA TYR A 304 3.37 -2.58 -17.97
C TYR A 304 2.96 -4.04 -17.78
N ARG A 305 3.90 -4.94 -17.49
CA ARG A 305 3.60 -6.34 -17.24
C ARG A 305 2.59 -6.53 -16.10
N THR A 306 2.75 -5.82 -14.98
CA THR A 306 1.81 -5.90 -13.86
C THR A 306 0.41 -5.47 -14.26
N LEU A 307 0.28 -4.41 -15.06
CA LEU A 307 -1.01 -3.89 -15.49
C LEU A 307 -1.66 -4.76 -16.57
N THR A 308 -0.87 -5.28 -17.53
CA THR A 308 -1.38 -5.98 -18.72
C THR A 308 -1.51 -7.48 -18.55
N HIS A 309 -0.84 -8.10 -17.59
CA HIS A 309 -0.90 -9.54 -17.34
C HIS A 309 -1.47 -9.85 -15.96
N GLU A 310 -0.88 -9.27 -14.89
CA GLU A 310 -1.20 -9.68 -13.54
C GLU A 310 -2.49 -9.02 -13.02
N LEU A 311 -2.85 -7.84 -13.54
CA LEU A 311 -4.09 -7.14 -13.21
C LEU A 311 -5.13 -7.20 -14.35
N ALA A 312 -4.74 -7.43 -15.59
CA ALA A 312 -5.68 -7.49 -16.71
C ALA A 312 -6.69 -8.64 -16.57
N ASP A 313 -6.22 -9.82 -16.21
CA ASP A 313 -7.06 -11.00 -16.01
C ASP A 313 -8.10 -10.80 -14.89
N LEU A 314 -7.80 -9.89 -13.95
CA LEU A 314 -8.66 -9.55 -12.83
C LEU A 314 -9.77 -8.56 -13.18
N PHE A 315 -9.51 -7.70 -14.16
CA PHE A 315 -10.47 -6.70 -14.60
C PHE A 315 -11.28 -7.16 -15.83
N GLY A 316 -10.98 -8.33 -16.40
CA GLY A 316 -11.60 -8.82 -17.63
C GLY A 316 -11.43 -7.84 -18.79
N THR A 317 -10.38 -7.01 -18.74
CA THR A 317 -10.05 -6.08 -19.82
C THR A 317 -9.48 -6.87 -20.99
N ASP A 318 -10.13 -6.76 -22.14
CA ASP A 318 -9.60 -7.28 -23.38
C ASP A 318 -8.19 -6.68 -23.62
N ARG A 319 -7.22 -7.56 -23.87
CA ARG A 319 -5.81 -7.20 -24.09
C ARG A 319 -5.63 -6.10 -25.15
N SER A 320 -6.54 -6.02 -26.11
CA SER A 320 -6.54 -5.03 -27.17
C SER A 320 -6.64 -3.58 -26.70
N SER A 321 -7.37 -3.33 -25.59
CA SER A 321 -7.53 -1.99 -25.03
C SER A 321 -6.26 -1.47 -24.34
N LEU A 322 -5.39 -2.36 -23.87
CA LEU A 322 -4.13 -2.00 -23.22
C LEU A 322 -2.95 -1.91 -24.20
N GLU A 323 -3.02 -2.61 -25.32
CA GLU A 323 -2.04 -2.53 -26.42
C GLU A 323 -2.10 -1.18 -27.12
N SER A 324 -3.29 -0.56 -27.24
CA SER A 324 -3.45 0.79 -27.78
C SER A 324 -2.70 1.86 -26.96
N ILE A 325 -2.53 1.66 -25.64
CA ILE A 325 -1.74 2.55 -24.76
C ILE A 325 -0.23 2.43 -25.04
N GLY A 326 0.23 1.27 -25.51
CA GLY A 326 1.62 1.00 -25.90
C GLY A 326 1.97 1.49 -27.31
N ALA A 327 1.04 1.40 -28.25
CA ALA A 327 1.26 1.68 -29.67
C ALA A 327 1.35 3.17 -30.02
N THR A 328 0.72 4.06 -29.25
CA THR A 328 0.72 5.51 -29.52
C THR A 328 2.09 6.19 -29.29
N ARG A 329 3.13 5.44 -28.92
CA ARG A 329 4.46 5.97 -28.57
C ARG A 329 5.58 5.70 -29.57
N THR A 330 5.31 5.01 -30.68
CA THR A 330 6.38 4.63 -31.63
C THR A 330 6.44 5.56 -32.86
N THR A 331 5.55 6.53 -33.01
CA THR A 331 5.45 7.34 -34.25
C THR A 331 5.87 8.81 -34.10
N THR A 332 6.56 9.22 -33.04
CA THR A 332 7.08 10.60 -32.98
C THR A 332 8.59 10.61 -32.68
N SER A 333 9.38 10.07 -33.62
CA SER A 333 10.81 10.33 -33.74
C SER A 333 11.29 10.02 -35.14
N ALA A 334 10.89 10.84 -36.11
CA ALA A 334 11.56 11.03 -37.39
C ALA A 334 10.95 12.26 -38.09
N ALA A 335 11.43 13.44 -37.78
CA ALA A 335 11.56 14.61 -38.63
C ALA A 335 12.43 15.63 -37.90
#